data_af52edf4c6f5d64a3543b7ea5068a886
#
_entry.id   af52edf4c6f5d64a3543b7ea5068a886
#
_cell.length_a   1.000
_cell.length_b   1.000
_cell.length_c   1.000
_cell.angle_alpha   90.00
_cell.angle_beta   90.00
_cell.angle_gamma   90.00
#
_symmetry.space_group_name_H-M   'P 1'
#
loop_
_entity.id
_entity.type
_entity.pdbx_description
1 polymer ?
#
loop_
_entity_poly.entity_id
_entity_poly.type
_entity_poly.pdbx_seq_one_letter_code
_entity_poly.pdbx_strand_id
1 'polypeptide(L)'
;MTACTFFGHRDCPSSIKEKLYEEIEQLISHHGVDIFYIGTQGSFDRMTYAVLEDLRKRYLHIKIYRVLAYLPKPGDNDTADTIVPEGIENAYPRYAIVHRNNWMIDHSDYVIAYVTRTFGGAYQAVERAKKKGKIIIQTR
;
A
#
# COMPACT_ATOMS: atom_id res chain seq x y z
N MET A 1 -11.92 -1.76 -12.88
CA MET A 1 -10.70 -2.26 -12.23
C MET A 1 -10.80 -2.02 -10.73
N THR A 2 -10.40 -3.00 -9.95
CA THR A 2 -10.54 -2.95 -8.50
C THR A 2 -9.15 -2.90 -7.85
N ALA A 3 -8.95 -1.96 -6.94
CA ALA A 3 -7.64 -1.70 -6.37
C ALA A 3 -7.63 -1.86 -4.85
N CYS A 4 -6.46 -2.25 -4.34
CA CYS A 4 -6.19 -2.38 -2.91
C CYS A 4 -4.93 -1.60 -2.57
N THR A 5 -4.92 -0.97 -1.41
CA THR A 5 -3.71 -0.37 -0.84
C THR A 5 -3.44 -0.90 0.57
N PHE A 6 -2.32 -0.51 1.15
CA PHE A 6 -1.78 -1.12 2.36
C PHE A 6 -1.24 -0.06 3.31
N PHE A 7 -1.55 -0.19 4.60
CA PHE A 7 -0.97 0.67 5.63
C PHE A 7 -0.56 -0.16 6.84
N GLY A 8 0.68 -0.06 7.26
CA GLY A 8 1.17 -0.80 8.40
C GLY A 8 2.35 -0.10 9.07
N HIS A 9 2.65 -0.54 10.28
CA HIS A 9 3.75 0.03 11.05
C HIS A 9 5.10 -0.34 10.44
N ARG A 10 6.07 0.56 10.58
CA ARG A 10 7.43 0.34 10.06
C ARG A 10 8.14 -0.83 10.72
N ASP A 11 7.76 -1.14 11.96
CA ASP A 11 8.35 -2.21 12.76
C ASP A 11 7.47 -3.46 12.79
N CYS A 12 6.77 -3.73 11.71
CA CYS A 12 5.87 -4.87 11.58
C CYS A 12 6.62 -6.20 11.73
N PRO A 13 6.11 -7.15 12.55
CA PRO A 13 6.76 -8.44 12.70
C PRO A 13 6.59 -9.31 11.45
N SER A 14 7.61 -10.12 11.16
CA SER A 14 7.57 -11.03 10.01
C SER A 14 6.52 -12.13 10.15
N SER A 15 6.06 -12.38 11.38
CA SER A 15 5.07 -13.42 11.66
C SER A 15 3.71 -13.21 10.97
N ILE A 16 3.40 -11.99 10.54
CA ILE A 16 2.13 -11.72 9.86
C ILE A 16 2.17 -12.03 8.36
N LYS A 17 3.34 -12.37 7.81
CA LYS A 17 3.53 -12.53 6.37
C LYS A 17 2.59 -13.57 5.76
N GLU A 18 2.44 -14.71 6.43
CA GLU A 18 1.58 -15.79 5.94
C GLU A 18 0.12 -15.35 5.86
N LYS A 19 -0.37 -14.68 6.89
CA LYS A 19 -1.74 -14.17 6.90
C LYS A 19 -1.93 -13.08 5.85
N LEU A 20 -0.95 -12.21 5.70
CA LEU A 20 -0.97 -11.17 4.67
C LEU A 20 -1.08 -11.81 3.28
N TYR A 21 -0.29 -12.85 3.02
CA TYR A 21 -0.34 -13.59 1.77
C TYR A 21 -1.74 -14.14 1.50
N GLU A 22 -2.34 -14.79 2.49
CA GLU A 22 -3.68 -15.36 2.37
C GLU A 22 -4.73 -14.29 2.08
N GLU A 23 -4.67 -13.16 2.78
CA GLU A 23 -5.62 -12.08 2.59
C GLU A 23 -5.52 -11.44 1.21
N ILE A 24 -4.30 -11.24 0.71
CA ILE A 24 -4.10 -10.71 -0.64
C ILE A 24 -4.59 -11.71 -1.68
N GLU A 25 -4.27 -12.99 -1.51
CA GLU A 25 -4.72 -14.02 -2.44
C GLU A 25 -6.25 -14.10 -2.50
N GLN A 26 -6.93 -13.98 -1.37
CA GLN A 26 -8.38 -13.94 -1.32
C GLN A 26 -8.94 -12.76 -2.14
N LEU A 27 -8.33 -11.59 -2.03
CA LEU A 27 -8.77 -10.43 -2.80
C LEU A 27 -8.60 -10.66 -4.30
N ILE A 28 -7.52 -11.30 -4.72
CA ILE A 28 -7.28 -11.59 -6.13
C ILE A 28 -8.27 -12.63 -6.65
N SER A 29 -8.40 -13.75 -5.95
CA SER A 29 -9.14 -14.90 -6.45
C SER A 29 -10.65 -14.81 -6.25
N HIS A 30 -11.13 -14.11 -5.21
CA HIS A 30 -12.55 -14.07 -4.86
C HIS A 30 -13.19 -12.69 -5.02
N HIS A 31 -12.42 -11.61 -5.06
CA HIS A 31 -12.95 -10.25 -5.12
C HIS A 31 -12.51 -9.47 -6.34
N GLY A 32 -11.76 -10.09 -7.24
CA GLY A 32 -11.38 -9.48 -8.51
C GLY A 32 -10.43 -8.29 -8.39
N VAL A 33 -9.68 -8.20 -7.29
CA VAL A 33 -8.68 -7.12 -7.13
C VAL A 33 -7.51 -7.41 -8.06
N ASP A 34 -7.21 -6.46 -8.94
CA ASP A 34 -6.17 -6.62 -9.95
C ASP A 34 -5.09 -5.53 -9.89
N ILE A 35 -5.27 -4.52 -9.06
CA ILE A 35 -4.32 -3.42 -8.91
C ILE A 35 -3.97 -3.26 -7.43
N PHE A 36 -2.66 -3.14 -7.14
CA PHE A 36 -2.15 -2.98 -5.78
C PHE A 36 -1.22 -1.78 -5.70
N TYR A 37 -1.53 -0.86 -4.79
CA TYR A 37 -0.73 0.33 -4.53
C TYR A 37 -0.01 0.17 -3.20
N ILE A 38 1.31 0.24 -3.20
CA ILE A 38 2.12 0.12 -1.99
C ILE A 38 2.97 1.36 -1.76
N GLY A 39 3.25 1.64 -0.49
CA GLY A 39 4.21 2.65 -0.12
C GLY A 39 5.65 2.12 -0.21
N THR A 40 6.59 2.97 0.19
CA THR A 40 8.02 2.67 0.07
C THR A 40 8.76 2.79 1.40
N GLN A 41 8.02 2.73 2.52
CA GLN A 41 8.57 3.02 3.85
C GLN A 41 8.36 1.86 4.82
N GLY A 42 9.46 1.32 5.35
CA GLY A 42 9.43 0.39 6.47
C GLY A 42 9.22 -1.08 6.13
N SER A 43 9.18 -1.90 7.18
CA SER A 43 9.16 -3.36 7.02
C SER A 43 7.83 -3.89 6.47
N PHE A 44 6.71 -3.25 6.82
CA PHE A 44 5.41 -3.68 6.30
C PHE A 44 5.35 -3.52 4.78
N ASP A 45 5.80 -2.37 4.26
CA ASP A 45 5.81 -2.13 2.81
C ASP A 45 6.72 -3.11 2.09
N ARG A 46 7.91 -3.38 2.63
CA ARG A 46 8.84 -4.37 2.04
C ARG A 46 8.25 -5.77 2.02
N MET A 47 7.63 -6.17 3.12
CA MET A 47 6.97 -7.49 3.23
C MET A 47 5.83 -7.61 2.23
N THR A 48 5.00 -6.58 2.13
CA THR A 48 3.86 -6.53 1.21
C THR A 48 4.35 -6.66 -0.24
N TYR A 49 5.40 -5.92 -0.59
CA TYR A 49 5.97 -6.02 -1.94
C TYR A 49 6.45 -7.42 -2.25
N ALA A 50 7.15 -8.06 -1.31
CA ALA A 50 7.65 -9.43 -1.50
C ALA A 50 6.50 -10.43 -1.71
N VAL A 51 5.43 -10.29 -0.94
CA VAL A 51 4.24 -11.13 -1.08
C VAL A 51 3.58 -10.93 -2.44
N LEU A 52 3.44 -9.68 -2.87
CA LEU A 52 2.82 -9.36 -4.15
C LEU A 52 3.66 -9.87 -5.34
N GLU A 53 4.98 -9.75 -5.26
CA GLU A 53 5.87 -10.27 -6.30
C GLU A 53 5.73 -11.79 -6.43
N ASP A 54 5.60 -12.49 -5.30
CA ASP A 54 5.41 -13.93 -5.30
C ASP A 54 4.04 -14.32 -5.90
N LEU A 55 2.98 -13.60 -5.50
CA LEU A 55 1.64 -13.85 -6.04
C LEU A 55 1.54 -13.53 -7.52
N ARG A 56 2.28 -12.54 -8.01
CA ARG A 56 2.26 -12.18 -9.43
C ARG A 56 2.75 -13.32 -10.33
N LYS A 57 3.59 -14.20 -9.81
CA LYS A 57 4.03 -15.39 -10.55
C LYS A 57 2.90 -16.36 -10.84
N ARG A 58 1.89 -16.40 -9.97
CA ARG A 58 0.70 -17.25 -10.11
C ARG A 58 -0.47 -16.53 -10.76
N TYR A 59 -0.60 -15.24 -10.49
CA TYR A 59 -1.69 -14.39 -10.98
C TYR A 59 -1.10 -13.32 -11.89
N LEU A 60 -0.83 -13.70 -13.14
CA LEU A 60 -0.06 -12.87 -14.09
C LEU A 60 -0.76 -11.56 -14.44
N HIS A 61 -2.04 -11.45 -14.18
CA HIS A 61 -2.84 -10.27 -14.53
C HIS A 61 -2.76 -9.12 -13.52
N ILE A 62 -2.25 -9.37 -12.31
CA ILE A 62 -2.20 -8.30 -11.31
C ILE A 62 -1.11 -7.29 -11.60
N LYS A 63 -1.36 -6.05 -11.22
CA LYS A 63 -0.42 -4.94 -11.37
C LYS A 63 -0.05 -4.39 -10.01
N ILE A 64 1.24 -4.15 -9.81
CA ILE A 64 1.79 -3.66 -8.55
C ILE A 64 2.46 -2.32 -8.81
N TYR A 65 2.05 -1.29 -8.07
CA TYR A 65 2.62 0.05 -8.20
C TYR A 65 3.15 0.53 -6.87
N ARG A 66 4.40 0.99 -6.87
CA ARG A 66 4.96 1.72 -5.74
C ARG A 66 4.59 3.18 -5.88
N VAL A 67 3.96 3.73 -4.87
CA VAL A 67 3.51 5.13 -4.88
C VAL A 67 4.49 5.93 -4.04
N LEU A 68 5.16 6.88 -4.67
CA LEU A 68 6.25 7.63 -4.04
C LEU A 68 5.73 8.81 -3.24
N ALA A 69 6.33 9.04 -2.07
CA ALA A 69 6.12 10.25 -1.28
C ALA A 69 7.06 11.37 -1.72
N TYR A 70 8.19 11.01 -2.32
CA TYR A 70 9.22 11.97 -2.73
C TYR A 70 9.62 11.70 -4.17
N LEU A 71 10.03 12.74 -4.88
CA LEU A 71 10.48 12.61 -6.26
C LEU A 71 11.71 11.69 -6.32
N PRO A 72 11.84 10.86 -7.38
CA PRO A 72 13.02 10.04 -7.57
C PRO A 72 14.27 10.91 -7.71
N LYS A 73 15.37 10.44 -7.15
CA LYS A 73 16.65 11.13 -7.28
C LYS A 73 17.26 10.81 -8.65
N PRO A 74 18.10 11.71 -9.20
CA PRO A 74 18.86 11.41 -10.41
C PRO A 74 19.65 10.11 -10.22
N GLY A 75 19.52 9.17 -11.16
CA GLY A 75 20.17 7.88 -11.09
C GLY A 75 19.32 6.74 -10.54
N ASP A 76 18.15 7.04 -10.02
CA ASP A 76 17.18 5.99 -9.65
C ASP A 76 16.65 5.37 -10.95
N ASN A 77 16.88 4.07 -11.12
CA ASN A 77 16.63 3.39 -12.38
C ASN A 77 15.32 2.64 -12.47
N ASP A 78 14.64 2.44 -11.35
CA ASP A 78 13.46 1.61 -11.31
C ASP A 78 12.21 2.47 -11.28
N THR A 79 11.75 2.88 -12.46
CA THR A 79 10.56 3.73 -12.59
C THR A 79 9.38 3.02 -13.25
N ALA A 80 9.56 1.76 -13.71
CA ALA A 80 8.58 1.07 -14.53
C ALA A 80 7.25 0.84 -13.81
N ASP A 81 7.29 0.55 -12.49
CA ASP A 81 6.11 0.25 -11.68
C ASP A 81 5.90 1.31 -10.60
N THR A 82 6.26 2.53 -10.89
CA THR A 82 6.27 3.63 -9.92
C THR A 82 5.25 4.69 -10.30
N ILE A 83 4.51 5.18 -9.31
CA ILE A 83 3.58 6.30 -9.49
C ILE A 83 4.04 7.46 -8.62
N VAL A 84 4.10 8.64 -9.21
CA VAL A 84 4.34 9.89 -8.49
C VAL A 84 3.01 10.62 -8.42
N PRO A 85 2.40 10.75 -7.23
CA PRO A 85 1.10 11.42 -7.11
C PRO A 85 1.17 12.86 -7.63
N GLU A 86 0.12 13.29 -8.31
CA GLU A 86 0.01 14.65 -8.79
C GLU A 86 0.08 15.64 -7.62
N GLY A 87 0.90 16.68 -7.76
CA GLY A 87 1.06 17.69 -6.72
C GLY A 87 2.05 17.35 -5.62
N ILE A 88 2.67 16.15 -5.67
CA ILE A 88 3.62 15.74 -4.61
C ILE A 88 4.82 16.68 -4.54
N GLU A 89 5.23 17.27 -5.66
CA GLU A 89 6.36 18.20 -5.73
C GLU A 89 6.09 19.51 -4.99
N ASN A 90 4.83 19.83 -4.75
CA ASN A 90 4.42 21.03 -4.04
C ASN A 90 4.14 20.77 -2.55
N ALA A 91 4.19 19.52 -2.12
CA ALA A 91 3.97 19.17 -0.72
C ALA A 91 5.23 19.46 0.09
N TYR A 92 5.03 20.04 1.28
CA TYR A 92 6.15 20.15 2.22
C TYR A 92 6.63 18.75 2.59
N PRO A 93 7.95 18.52 2.74
CA PRO A 93 8.48 17.18 2.99
C PRO A 93 7.79 16.42 4.12
N ARG A 94 7.46 17.10 5.21
CA ARG A 94 6.78 16.46 6.35
C ARG A 94 5.35 16.02 6.05
N TYR A 95 4.73 16.56 5.00
CA TYR A 95 3.37 16.21 4.59
C TYR A 95 3.33 15.31 3.35
N ALA A 96 4.48 15.04 2.75
CA ALA A 96 4.55 14.27 1.51
C ALA A 96 4.00 12.86 1.68
N ILE A 97 4.31 12.20 2.82
CA ILE A 97 3.79 10.85 3.10
C ILE A 97 2.27 10.87 3.25
N VAL A 98 1.73 11.89 3.92
CA VAL A 98 0.27 12.04 4.07
C VAL A 98 -0.38 12.25 2.69
N HIS A 99 0.21 13.08 1.86
CA HIS A 99 -0.28 13.34 0.49
C HIS A 99 -0.29 12.05 -0.32
N ARG A 100 0.79 11.27 -0.29
CA ARG A 100 0.89 9.97 -0.95
C ARG A 100 -0.15 9.00 -0.42
N ASN A 101 -0.34 8.93 0.90
CA ASN A 101 -1.32 8.04 1.51
C ASN A 101 -2.75 8.40 1.08
N ASN A 102 -3.06 9.68 1.01
CA ASN A 102 -4.37 10.14 0.54
C ASN A 102 -4.62 9.74 -0.92
N TRP A 103 -3.60 9.85 -1.75
CA TRP A 103 -3.69 9.41 -3.15
C TRP A 103 -4.01 7.92 -3.24
N MET A 104 -3.32 7.08 -2.46
CA MET A 104 -3.55 5.64 -2.44
C MET A 104 -4.96 5.30 -1.97
N ILE A 105 -5.45 5.98 -0.94
CA ILE A 105 -6.81 5.79 -0.43
C ILE A 105 -7.83 6.14 -1.51
N ASP A 106 -7.66 7.29 -2.14
CA ASP A 106 -8.62 7.79 -3.14
C ASP A 106 -8.71 6.88 -4.37
N HIS A 107 -7.64 6.16 -4.69
CA HIS A 107 -7.58 5.29 -5.87
C HIS A 107 -7.83 3.82 -5.54
N SER A 108 -8.22 3.50 -4.31
CA SER A 108 -8.41 2.12 -3.88
C SER A 108 -9.82 1.87 -3.37
N ASP A 109 -10.23 0.60 -3.42
CA ASP A 109 -11.51 0.13 -2.89
C ASP A 109 -11.31 -0.62 -1.57
N TYR A 110 -10.19 -1.30 -1.43
CA TYR A 110 -9.82 -2.12 -0.28
C TYR A 110 -8.55 -1.59 0.37
N VAL A 111 -8.47 -1.73 1.69
CA VAL A 111 -7.28 -1.39 2.47
C VAL A 111 -6.94 -2.57 3.35
N ILE A 112 -5.74 -3.12 3.20
CA ILE A 112 -5.20 -4.11 4.14
C ILE A 112 -4.28 -3.36 5.10
N ALA A 113 -4.50 -3.52 6.40
CA ALA A 113 -3.80 -2.75 7.40
C ALA A 113 -3.24 -3.63 8.52
N TYR A 114 -2.04 -3.29 8.97
CA TYR A 114 -1.48 -3.81 10.20
C TYR A 114 -1.30 -2.63 11.17
N VAL A 115 -2.32 -2.37 11.98
CA VAL A 115 -2.35 -1.24 12.90
C VAL A 115 -2.71 -1.77 14.29
N THR A 116 -1.75 -1.69 15.22
CA THR A 116 -1.89 -2.21 16.59
C THR A 116 -1.90 -1.11 17.64
N ARG A 117 -1.81 0.14 17.23
CA ARG A 117 -1.82 1.30 18.15
C ARG A 117 -2.69 2.40 17.56
N THR A 118 -3.09 3.34 18.41
CA THR A 118 -4.04 4.40 18.06
C THR A 118 -3.36 5.73 17.77
N PHE A 119 -2.15 5.66 17.19
CA PHE A 119 -1.39 6.84 16.79
C PHE A 119 -0.46 6.48 15.63
N GLY A 120 0.08 7.51 14.99
CA GLY A 120 1.03 7.37 13.89
C GLY A 120 0.39 7.41 12.52
N GLY A 121 1.23 7.43 11.49
CA GLY A 121 0.80 7.62 10.09
C GLY A 121 -0.10 6.52 9.58
N ALA A 122 0.20 5.26 9.90
CA ALA A 122 -0.62 4.13 9.46
C ALA A 122 -2.00 4.19 10.09
N TYR A 123 -2.08 4.47 11.39
CA TYR A 123 -3.37 4.63 12.07
C TYR A 123 -4.20 5.75 11.44
N GLN A 124 -3.59 6.90 11.20
CA GLN A 124 -4.30 8.05 10.63
C GLN A 124 -4.80 7.75 9.22
N ALA A 125 -4.00 7.04 8.41
CA ALA A 125 -4.40 6.64 7.06
C ALA A 125 -5.61 5.72 7.09
N VAL A 126 -5.62 4.74 8.00
CA VAL A 126 -6.75 3.82 8.15
C VAL A 126 -8.01 4.57 8.57
N GLU A 127 -7.88 5.51 9.51
CA GLU A 127 -9.03 6.31 9.93
C GLU A 127 -9.61 7.15 8.78
N ARG A 128 -8.75 7.73 7.93
CA ARG A 128 -9.21 8.46 6.75
C ARG A 128 -9.92 7.52 5.76
N ALA A 129 -9.36 6.32 5.55
CA ALA A 129 -9.96 5.33 4.66
C ALA A 129 -11.35 4.91 5.14
N LYS A 130 -11.52 4.72 6.44
CA LYS A 130 -12.83 4.41 7.04
C LYS A 130 -13.83 5.52 6.76
N LYS A 131 -13.43 6.78 6.94
CA LYS A 131 -14.31 7.93 6.67
C LYS A 131 -14.74 8.02 5.23
N LYS A 132 -13.90 7.53 4.30
CA LYS A 132 -14.21 7.51 2.88
C LYS A 132 -14.97 6.26 2.44
N GLY A 133 -15.35 5.40 3.36
CA GLY A 133 -16.16 4.23 3.08
C GLY A 133 -15.40 3.07 2.44
N LYS A 134 -14.08 3.04 2.56
CA LYS A 134 -13.29 1.93 2.02
C LYS A 134 -13.43 0.68 2.88
N ILE A 135 -13.24 -0.49 2.26
CA ILE A 135 -13.31 -1.77 2.98
C ILE A 135 -11.96 -2.03 3.63
N ILE A 136 -11.95 -2.15 4.95
CA ILE A 136 -10.72 -2.31 5.73
C ILE A 136 -10.57 -3.76 6.19
N ILE A 137 -9.42 -4.34 5.92
CA ILE A 137 -9.05 -5.69 6.39
C ILE A 137 -7.85 -5.54 7.32
N GLN A 138 -8.04 -5.91 8.58
CA GLN A 138 -6.95 -5.87 9.56
C GLN A 138 -6.19 -7.20 9.55
N THR A 139 -4.88 -7.12 9.34
CA THR A 139 -3.97 -8.27 9.39
C THR A 139 -3.38 -8.38 10.79
N ARG A 140 -3.71 -9.43 11.54
CA ARG A 140 -3.19 -9.66 12.89
C ARG A 140 -2.98 -11.11 13.17
#